data_766c4598e4d71c840685cd39a2c7e7c5
#
_entry.id   766c4598e4d71c840685cd39a2c7e7c5
#
_cell.length_a   1.000
_cell.length_b   1.000
_cell.length_c   1.000
_cell.angle_alpha   90.00
_cell.angle_beta   90.00
_cell.angle_gamma   90.00
#
_symmetry.space_group_name_H-M   'P 1'
#
loop_
_entity.id
_entity.type
_entity.pdbx_description
1 polymer ?
#
loop_
_entity_poly.entity_id
_entity_poly.type
_entity_poly.pdbx_seq_one_letter_code
_entity_poly.pdbx_strand_id
1 'polypeptide(L)'
;PDQLKPIPSLGEQDIFRAFQLLPGVTGSNETSAGIVVRGGRADQTFVRYDGFRAYGADHLFGYFSAFNTDALQKMELSKGGFEAKKGGVLSGFVDLTGKNGRLDRPEFTLGISLLSVHGQFQMPIVSDKMSVIGSYRRSFQTPLFDKILKTTQAGTNTPRGGTAPP
;
A
#
# COMPACT_ATOMS: atom_id res chain seq x y z
N PRO A 1 -8.84 19.12 -2.44
CA PRO A 1 -8.15 17.83 -2.52
C PRO A 1 -8.32 17.13 -1.18
N ASP A 2 -9.22 16.15 -1.17
CA ASP A 2 -9.54 15.39 0.02
C ASP A 2 -8.31 14.58 0.43
N GLN A 3 -7.76 14.92 1.58
CA GLN A 3 -6.71 14.12 2.19
C GLN A 3 -7.36 12.81 2.66
N LEU A 4 -7.19 11.76 1.88
CA LEU A 4 -7.64 10.44 2.26
C LEU A 4 -6.81 10.01 3.48
N LYS A 5 -7.48 9.86 4.62
CA LYS A 5 -6.86 9.25 5.78
C LYS A 5 -6.77 7.75 5.52
N PRO A 6 -5.64 7.11 5.80
CA PRO A 6 -5.52 5.67 5.66
C PRO A 6 -6.56 4.97 6.53
N ILE A 7 -7.25 3.99 5.94
CA ILE A 7 -8.29 3.23 6.62
C ILE A 7 -7.65 1.99 7.25
N PRO A 8 -7.94 1.71 8.52
CA PRO A 8 -7.44 0.50 9.14
C PRO A 8 -8.09 -0.72 8.49
N SER A 9 -7.27 -1.60 7.92
CA SER A 9 -7.66 -2.92 7.44
C SER A 9 -6.96 -3.96 8.30
N LEU A 10 -7.73 -4.84 8.95
CA LEU A 10 -7.20 -5.85 9.89
C LEU A 10 -6.29 -5.24 10.99
N GLY A 11 -6.58 -4.01 11.44
CA GLY A 11 -5.78 -3.32 12.45
C GLY A 11 -4.54 -2.61 11.92
N GLU A 12 -4.33 -2.60 10.61
CA GLU A 12 -3.28 -1.84 9.94
C GLU A 12 -3.84 -0.77 8.99
N GLN A 13 -3.13 0.34 8.91
CA GLN A 13 -3.44 1.39 7.93
C GLN A 13 -2.84 1.00 6.58
N ASP A 14 -3.69 0.81 5.57
CA ASP A 14 -3.26 0.50 4.21
C ASP A 14 -3.65 1.61 3.25
N ILE A 15 -2.64 2.17 2.56
CA ILE A 15 -2.82 3.27 1.61
C ILE A 15 -3.56 2.86 0.36
N PHE A 16 -3.34 1.65 -0.12
CA PHE A 16 -3.97 1.19 -1.35
C PHE A 16 -5.46 0.88 -1.13
N ARG A 17 -5.81 0.42 0.06
CA ARG A 17 -7.22 0.27 0.47
C ARG A 17 -7.95 1.61 0.49
N ALA A 18 -7.30 2.68 0.93
CA ALA A 18 -7.89 4.01 0.88
C ALA A 18 -8.15 4.46 -0.56
N PHE A 19 -7.25 4.17 -1.51
CA PHE A 19 -7.48 4.47 -2.91
C PHE A 19 -8.60 3.65 -3.54
N GLN A 20 -8.84 2.42 -3.10
CA GLN A 20 -9.92 1.57 -3.60
C GLN A 20 -11.32 2.12 -3.30
N LEU A 21 -11.45 3.07 -2.37
CA LEU A 21 -12.71 3.78 -2.11
C LEU A 21 -13.02 4.86 -3.14
N LEU A 22 -12.05 5.22 -3.98
CA LEU A 22 -12.26 6.25 -5.00
C LEU A 22 -13.01 5.67 -6.20
N PRO A 23 -13.94 6.43 -6.80
CA PRO A 23 -14.64 5.99 -7.99
C PRO A 23 -13.67 5.60 -9.12
N GLY A 24 -13.90 4.43 -9.72
CA GLY A 24 -13.07 3.89 -10.81
C GLY A 24 -11.73 3.31 -10.35
N VAL A 25 -11.58 3.02 -9.08
CA VAL A 25 -10.45 2.28 -8.51
C VAL A 25 -10.98 1.02 -7.86
N THR A 26 -10.37 -0.11 -8.16
CA THR A 26 -10.71 -1.40 -7.57
C THR A 26 -9.46 -2.15 -7.12
N GLY A 27 -9.61 -3.18 -6.32
CA GLY A 27 -8.55 -4.15 -6.06
C GLY A 27 -8.34 -5.06 -7.28
N SER A 28 -7.17 -5.66 -7.41
CA SER A 28 -6.93 -6.67 -8.44
C SER A 28 -7.75 -7.95 -8.21
N ASN A 29 -8.13 -8.20 -6.97
CA ASN A 29 -9.13 -9.15 -6.52
C ASN A 29 -9.71 -8.67 -5.18
N GLU A 30 -10.73 -9.33 -4.62
CA GLU A 30 -11.41 -8.91 -3.38
C GLU A 30 -10.47 -8.82 -2.16
N THR A 31 -9.38 -9.55 -2.19
CA THR A 31 -8.42 -9.64 -1.08
C THR A 31 -7.13 -8.88 -1.32
N SER A 32 -6.88 -8.42 -2.54
CA SER A 32 -5.62 -7.77 -2.92
C SER A 32 -5.60 -6.28 -2.59
N ALA A 33 -4.48 -5.81 -2.05
CA ALA A 33 -4.13 -4.39 -1.95
C ALA A 33 -3.72 -3.77 -3.29
N GLY A 34 -3.52 -4.57 -4.35
CA GLY A 34 -3.21 -4.07 -5.68
C GLY A 34 -4.25 -3.08 -6.18
N ILE A 35 -3.80 -2.05 -6.90
CA ILE A 35 -4.66 -0.99 -7.44
C ILE A 35 -4.91 -1.23 -8.92
N VAL A 36 -6.16 -1.34 -9.28
CA VAL A 36 -6.64 -1.35 -10.66
C VAL A 36 -7.41 -0.07 -10.93
N VAL A 37 -6.98 0.71 -11.90
CA VAL A 37 -7.59 2.00 -12.22
C VAL A 37 -8.33 1.90 -13.55
N ARG A 38 -9.61 2.30 -13.56
CA ARG A 38 -10.47 2.36 -14.75
C ARG A 38 -10.51 1.05 -15.57
N GLY A 39 -10.56 -0.08 -14.88
CA GLY A 39 -10.64 -1.39 -15.54
C GLY A 39 -9.34 -1.85 -16.21
N GLY A 40 -8.21 -1.18 -15.96
CA GLY A 40 -6.90 -1.64 -16.37
C GLY A 40 -6.45 -2.90 -15.61
N ARG A 41 -5.19 -3.24 -15.73
CA ARG A 41 -4.56 -4.33 -14.96
C ARG A 41 -3.71 -3.76 -13.84
N ALA A 42 -3.46 -4.55 -12.79
CA ALA A 42 -2.65 -4.11 -11.65
C ALA A 42 -1.20 -3.79 -12.07
N ASP A 43 -0.65 -4.51 -13.04
CA ASP A 43 0.68 -4.29 -13.62
C ASP A 43 0.77 -3.01 -14.49
N GLN A 44 -0.37 -2.43 -14.86
CA GLN A 44 -0.48 -1.20 -15.63
C GLN A 44 -0.55 0.06 -14.76
N THR A 45 -0.71 -0.10 -13.45
CA THR A 45 -0.64 1.02 -12.51
C THR A 45 0.80 1.26 -12.10
N PHE A 46 1.26 2.47 -12.35
CA PHE A 46 2.61 2.89 -12.03
C PHE A 46 2.67 3.45 -10.62
N VAL A 47 3.56 2.93 -9.79
CA VAL A 47 3.80 3.44 -8.43
C VAL A 47 5.19 4.08 -8.36
N ARG A 48 5.25 5.29 -7.85
CA ARG A 48 6.48 6.03 -7.63
C ARG A 48 6.59 6.44 -6.16
N TYR A 49 7.77 6.31 -5.60
CA TYR A 49 8.11 6.77 -4.26
C TYR A 49 9.30 7.74 -4.34
N ASP A 50 9.12 8.97 -3.91
CA ASP A 50 10.12 10.06 -3.97
C ASP A 50 10.84 10.18 -5.32
N GLY A 51 10.11 10.03 -6.41
CA GLY A 51 10.63 10.09 -7.77
C GLY A 51 11.14 8.78 -8.34
N PHE A 52 11.32 7.72 -7.54
CA PHE A 52 11.77 6.41 -7.98
C PHE A 52 10.61 5.46 -8.24
N ARG A 53 10.71 4.68 -9.31
CA ARG A 53 9.71 3.64 -9.59
C ARG A 53 9.79 2.54 -8.54
N ALA A 54 8.68 2.24 -7.90
CA ALA A 54 8.53 1.11 -7.01
C ALA A 54 7.97 -0.10 -7.77
N TYR A 55 8.64 -1.24 -7.64
CA TYR A 55 8.20 -2.52 -8.16
C TYR A 55 7.77 -3.40 -6.98
N GLY A 56 6.76 -4.28 -7.18
CA GLY A 56 6.28 -5.13 -6.09
C GLY A 56 5.73 -4.28 -4.93
N ALA A 57 4.81 -3.37 -5.26
CA ALA A 57 4.25 -2.42 -4.30
C ALA A 57 3.29 -3.06 -3.29
N ASP A 58 3.06 -4.36 -3.39
CA ASP A 58 2.25 -5.20 -2.52
C ASP A 58 3.10 -6.16 -1.70
N HIS A 59 2.61 -6.56 -0.55
CA HIS A 59 3.26 -7.46 0.39
C HIS A 59 2.26 -8.52 0.91
N LEU A 60 2.76 -9.64 1.44
CA LEU A 60 1.94 -10.74 1.95
C LEU A 60 0.90 -11.22 0.92
N PHE A 61 1.37 -11.71 -0.24
CA PHE A 61 0.50 -12.21 -1.33
C PHE A 61 -0.51 -11.17 -1.85
N GLY A 62 -0.20 -9.89 -1.76
CA GLY A 62 -1.05 -8.81 -2.22
C GLY A 62 -2.06 -8.28 -1.20
N TYR A 63 -2.09 -8.79 0.03
CA TYR A 63 -3.05 -8.32 1.04
C TYR A 63 -2.78 -6.91 1.55
N PHE A 64 -1.52 -6.47 1.55
CA PHE A 64 -1.10 -5.18 2.06
C PHE A 64 -0.15 -4.48 1.09
N SER A 65 -0.14 -3.14 1.15
CA SER A 65 0.90 -2.36 0.50
C SER A 65 2.26 -2.60 1.16
N ALA A 66 3.33 -2.56 0.35
CA ALA A 66 4.69 -2.69 0.85
C ALA A 66 5.18 -1.45 1.63
N PHE A 67 4.44 -0.35 1.57
CA PHE A 67 4.84 0.92 2.15
C PHE A 67 4.42 1.07 3.60
N ASN A 68 5.32 1.64 4.42
CA ASN A 68 4.97 2.05 5.76
C ASN A 68 4.22 3.39 5.70
N THR A 69 2.96 3.38 6.08
CA THR A 69 2.08 4.55 6.04
C THR A 69 2.60 5.68 6.93
N ASP A 70 3.23 5.36 8.05
CA ASP A 70 3.77 6.36 8.98
C ASP A 70 4.92 7.16 8.36
N ALA A 71 5.63 6.59 7.39
CA ALA A 71 6.73 7.24 6.68
C ALA A 71 6.27 8.11 5.51
N LEU A 72 4.97 8.14 5.19
CA LEU A 72 4.43 8.89 4.07
C LEU A 72 3.88 10.25 4.50
N GLN A 73 4.25 11.28 3.76
CA GLN A 73 3.72 12.63 3.91
C GLN A 73 2.53 12.87 2.97
N LYS A 74 2.63 12.38 1.73
CA LYS A 74 1.65 12.66 0.69
C LYS A 74 1.45 11.45 -0.21
N MET A 75 0.20 11.27 -0.62
CA MET A 75 -0.20 10.23 -1.56
C MET A 75 -1.12 10.84 -2.61
N GLU A 76 -0.77 10.66 -3.87
CA GLU A 76 -1.55 11.16 -5.00
C GLU A 76 -1.87 10.03 -5.97
N LEU A 77 -3.12 9.92 -6.37
CA LEU A 77 -3.55 9.03 -7.43
C LEU A 77 -4.03 9.85 -8.63
N SER A 78 -3.36 9.70 -9.76
CA SER A 78 -3.80 10.22 -11.04
C SER A 78 -4.45 9.09 -11.84
N LYS A 79 -5.71 9.26 -12.21
CA LYS A 79 -6.51 8.25 -12.94
C LYS A 79 -6.53 8.48 -14.45
N GLY A 80 -5.87 9.52 -14.94
CA GLY A 80 -5.79 9.93 -16.34
C GLY A 80 -5.39 11.40 -16.43
N GLY A 81 -5.17 11.90 -17.66
CA GLY A 81 -4.73 13.28 -17.88
C GLY A 81 -3.32 13.54 -17.34
N PHE A 82 -2.42 12.60 -17.57
CA PHE A 82 -1.05 12.65 -17.06
C PHE A 82 -0.27 13.81 -17.68
N GLU A 83 0.51 14.49 -16.86
CA GLU A 83 1.50 15.44 -17.34
C GLU A 83 2.57 14.72 -18.20
N ALA A 84 3.18 15.43 -19.14
CA ALA A 84 4.18 14.86 -20.05
C ALA A 84 5.37 14.18 -19.31
N LYS A 85 5.70 14.65 -18.12
CA LYS A 85 6.73 14.04 -17.26
C LYS A 85 6.34 12.69 -16.64
N LYS A 86 5.06 12.32 -16.71
CA LYS A 86 4.51 11.05 -16.21
C LYS A 86 4.31 10.05 -17.36
N GLY A 87 5.32 9.87 -18.22
CA GLY A 87 5.27 8.96 -19.35
C GLY A 87 5.28 7.48 -18.95
N GLY A 88 4.89 6.61 -19.89
CA GLY A 88 4.92 5.15 -19.71
C GLY A 88 3.81 4.59 -18.80
N VAL A 89 2.74 5.34 -18.57
CA VAL A 89 1.60 4.96 -17.74
C VAL A 89 0.43 4.58 -18.62
N LEU A 90 -0.14 3.40 -18.38
CA LEU A 90 -1.26 2.88 -19.17
C LEU A 90 -2.61 3.06 -18.48
N SER A 91 -2.67 2.92 -17.16
CA SER A 91 -3.91 2.90 -16.40
C SER A 91 -3.95 3.99 -15.33
N GLY A 92 -3.12 3.87 -14.29
CA GLY A 92 -3.07 4.79 -13.17
C GLY A 92 -1.66 5.13 -12.74
N PHE A 93 -1.50 6.29 -12.11
CA PHE A 93 -0.22 6.73 -11.57
C PHE A 93 -0.39 7.09 -10.10
N VAL A 94 0.32 6.36 -9.24
CA VAL A 94 0.41 6.60 -7.81
C VAL A 94 1.74 7.28 -7.50
N ASP A 95 1.67 8.43 -6.88
CA ASP A 95 2.84 9.19 -6.42
C ASP A 95 2.84 9.24 -4.89
N LEU A 96 3.86 8.69 -4.30
CA LEU A 96 4.07 8.64 -2.86
C LEU A 96 5.25 9.53 -2.51
N THR A 97 5.06 10.41 -1.55
CA THR A 97 6.12 11.28 -1.03
C THR A 97 6.39 10.92 0.41
N GLY A 98 7.65 10.64 0.74
CA GLY A 98 8.10 10.36 2.08
C GLY A 98 8.05 11.59 2.98
N LYS A 99 7.94 11.37 4.29
CA LYS A 99 8.07 12.45 5.29
C LYS A 99 9.50 12.96 5.34
N ASN A 100 9.64 14.24 5.51
CA ASN A 100 10.88 14.84 5.96
C ASN A 100 11.02 14.64 7.48
N GLY A 101 12.21 14.36 7.96
CA GLY A 101 12.47 14.25 9.39
C GLY A 101 12.25 15.61 10.10
N ARG A 102 11.89 15.54 11.37
CA ARG A 102 11.70 16.73 12.20
C ARG A 102 13.04 17.43 12.45
N LEU A 103 12.99 18.78 12.41
CA LEU A 103 14.16 19.63 12.62
C LEU A 103 14.23 20.21 14.05
N ASP A 104 13.11 20.14 14.79
CA ASP A 104 12.93 20.78 16.09
C ASP A 104 13.24 19.84 17.26
N ARG A 105 12.83 18.58 17.18
CA ARG A 105 12.98 17.61 18.28
C ARG A 105 13.00 16.17 17.78
N PRO A 106 13.63 15.26 18.54
CA PRO A 106 13.51 13.85 18.23
C PRO A 106 12.08 13.33 18.49
N GLU A 107 11.63 12.42 17.63
CA GLU A 107 10.34 11.78 17.76
C GLU A 107 10.47 10.30 17.44
N PHE A 108 9.85 9.46 18.28
CA PHE A 108 9.83 8.02 18.11
C PHE A 108 8.38 7.55 18.11
N THR A 109 8.04 6.74 17.13
CA THR A 109 6.72 6.10 17.03
C THR A 109 6.94 4.58 16.97
N LEU A 110 6.19 3.85 17.76
CA LEU A 110 6.17 2.40 17.73
C LEU A 110 4.72 1.95 17.67
N GLY A 111 4.41 1.04 16.74
CA GLY A 111 3.10 0.45 16.61
C GLY A 111 3.20 -1.06 16.49
N ILE A 112 2.23 -1.74 17.06
CA ILE A 112 2.07 -3.19 16.99
C ILE A 112 0.64 -3.47 16.53
N SER A 113 0.50 -4.29 15.51
CA SER A 113 -0.77 -4.81 15.03
C SER A 113 -0.81 -6.34 15.16
N LEU A 114 -1.93 -6.94 14.77
CA LEU A 114 -2.06 -8.40 14.73
C LEU A 114 -1.13 -9.07 13.70
N LEU A 115 -0.65 -8.31 12.72
CA LEU A 115 0.08 -8.83 11.56
C LEU A 115 1.48 -8.24 11.41
N SER A 116 1.79 -7.14 12.08
CA SER A 116 3.09 -6.51 11.96
C SER A 116 3.50 -5.71 13.20
N VAL A 117 4.78 -5.47 13.30
CA VAL A 117 5.36 -4.44 14.14
C VAL A 117 5.99 -3.40 13.23
N HIS A 118 5.79 -2.14 13.53
CA HIS A 118 6.38 -1.03 12.80
C HIS A 118 6.91 0.02 13.77
N GLY A 119 7.92 0.70 13.33
CA GLY A 119 8.51 1.79 14.11
C GLY A 119 9.07 2.85 13.19
N GLN A 120 9.12 4.07 13.68
CA GLN A 120 9.69 5.21 13.01
C GLN A 120 10.47 6.02 14.02
N PHE A 121 11.61 6.55 13.60
CA PHE A 121 12.32 7.56 14.35
C PHE A 121 12.65 8.75 13.47
N GLN A 122 12.64 9.92 14.06
CA GLN A 122 13.00 11.18 13.43
C GLN A 122 13.90 11.91 14.41
N MET A 123 15.00 12.45 13.94
CA MET A 123 15.98 13.12 14.79
C MET A 123 16.66 14.26 14.04
N PRO A 124 16.71 15.47 14.60
CA PRO A 124 17.55 16.54 14.08
C PRO A 124 19.04 16.18 14.28
N ILE A 125 19.83 16.28 13.22
CA ILE A 125 21.30 16.17 13.29
C ILE A 125 21.88 17.58 13.52
N VAL A 126 21.35 18.55 12.79
CA VAL A 126 21.67 19.96 12.99
C VAL A 126 20.35 20.71 13.11
N SER A 127 20.14 21.38 14.23
CA SER A 127 18.92 22.12 14.51
C SER A 127 18.58 23.04 13.35
N ASP A 128 17.32 22.99 12.93
CA ASP A 128 16.72 23.82 11.85
C ASP A 128 17.35 23.63 10.45
N LYS A 129 18.31 22.69 10.28
CA LYS A 129 19.00 22.52 8.99
C LYS A 129 18.96 21.10 8.46
N MET A 130 19.19 20.11 9.30
CA MET A 130 19.35 18.74 8.86
C MET A 130 18.72 17.77 9.85
N SER A 131 17.96 16.81 9.32
CA SER A 131 17.36 15.75 10.11
C SER A 131 17.57 14.40 9.43
N VAL A 132 17.43 13.35 10.19
CA VAL A 132 17.35 11.97 9.71
C VAL A 132 15.99 11.40 10.10
N ILE A 133 15.41 10.63 9.19
CA ILE A 133 14.24 9.82 9.44
C ILE A 133 14.55 8.38 9.07
N GLY A 134 14.12 7.44 9.89
CA GLY A 134 14.19 6.03 9.59
C GLY A 134 12.87 5.36 9.95
N SER A 135 12.43 4.42 9.14
CA SER A 135 11.24 3.62 9.41
C SER A 135 11.53 2.15 9.20
N TYR A 136 10.92 1.35 10.03
CA TYR A 136 11.03 -0.10 9.98
C TYR A 136 9.64 -0.72 10.11
N ARG A 137 9.37 -1.72 9.28
CA ARG A 137 8.16 -2.55 9.38
C ARG A 137 8.53 -3.99 9.16
N ARG A 138 8.02 -4.85 10.01
CA ARG A 138 8.14 -6.30 9.88
C ARG A 138 6.80 -6.95 10.08
N SER A 139 6.36 -7.69 9.08
CA SER A 139 5.18 -8.56 9.18
C SER A 139 5.60 -9.90 9.80
N PHE A 140 4.74 -10.46 10.59
CA PHE A 140 4.90 -11.80 11.15
C PHE A 140 3.69 -12.65 10.81
N GLN A 141 3.97 -13.90 10.48
CA GLN A 141 2.93 -14.90 10.27
C GLN A 141 2.47 -15.39 11.64
N THR A 142 1.23 -15.07 12.00
CA THR A 142 0.61 -15.62 13.18
C THR A 142 -0.19 -16.88 12.83
N PRO A 143 -0.40 -17.83 13.77
CA PRO A 143 -1.26 -18.99 13.54
C PRO A 143 -2.68 -18.60 13.08
N LEU A 144 -3.14 -17.42 13.47
CA LEU A 144 -4.41 -16.85 13.03
C LEU A 144 -4.39 -16.54 11.52
N PHE A 145 -3.29 -15.98 11.02
CA PHE A 145 -3.11 -15.69 9.59
C PHE A 145 -3.13 -16.96 8.74
N ASP A 146 -2.44 -18.02 9.17
CA ASP A 146 -2.46 -19.32 8.50
C ASP A 146 -3.88 -19.92 8.46
N LYS A 147 -4.65 -19.74 9.51
CA LYS A 147 -6.03 -20.20 9.58
C LYS A 147 -6.94 -19.43 8.61
N ILE A 148 -6.78 -18.10 8.54
CA ILE A 148 -7.52 -17.26 7.59
C ILE A 148 -7.17 -17.64 6.15
N LEU A 149 -5.89 -17.79 5.81
CA LEU A 149 -5.45 -18.21 4.49
C LEU A 149 -6.03 -19.56 4.07
N LYS A 150 -5.98 -20.55 4.95
CA LYS A 150 -6.53 -21.90 4.69
C LYS A 150 -8.04 -21.85 4.46
N THR A 151 -8.77 -21.02 5.20
CA THR A 151 -10.22 -20.86 5.03
C THR A 151 -10.56 -20.19 3.69
N THR A 152 -9.80 -19.17 3.30
CA THR A 152 -10.02 -18.45 2.04
C THR A 152 -9.66 -19.31 0.83
N GLN A 153 -8.59 -20.10 0.90
CA GLN A 153 -8.18 -21.02 -0.17
C GLN A 153 -9.13 -22.22 -0.30
N ALA A 154 -9.71 -22.69 0.78
CA ALA A 154 -10.70 -23.77 0.75
C ALA A 154 -12.00 -23.35 0.04
N GLY A 155 -12.37 -22.07 0.11
CA GLY A 155 -13.54 -21.53 -0.59
C GLY A 155 -13.37 -21.38 -2.11
N THR A 156 -12.15 -21.37 -2.62
CA THR A 156 -11.86 -21.23 -4.07
C THR A 156 -11.72 -22.58 -4.80
N ASN A 157 -11.62 -23.67 -4.07
CA ASN A 157 -11.47 -25.03 -4.63
C ASN A 157 -12.82 -25.77 -4.77
N THR A 158 -13.88 -25.09 -5.13
CA THR A 158 -15.08 -25.81 -5.58
C THR A 158 -14.81 -26.33 -7.01
N PRO A 159 -14.75 -27.66 -7.25
CA PRO A 159 -14.62 -28.17 -8.60
C PRO A 159 -15.85 -27.71 -9.39
N ARG A 160 -15.67 -26.93 -10.43
CA ARG A 160 -16.68 -26.75 -11.47
C ARG A 160 -16.89 -28.10 -12.12
N GLY A 161 -17.83 -28.85 -11.62
CA GLY A 161 -18.36 -30.02 -12.26
C GLY A 161 -18.97 -29.63 -13.59
N GLY A 162 -18.16 -29.62 -14.63
CA GLY A 162 -18.63 -29.58 -16.01
C GLY A 162 -19.14 -30.95 -16.38
N THR A 163 -20.43 -31.21 -16.24
CA THR A 163 -21.10 -32.27 -17.00
C THR A 163 -21.19 -31.80 -18.45
N ALA A 164 -20.38 -32.42 -19.32
CA ALA A 164 -20.59 -32.31 -20.75
C ALA A 164 -21.96 -32.96 -21.10
N PRO A 165 -22.80 -32.31 -21.90
CA PRO A 165 -24.00 -32.96 -22.43
C PRO A 165 -23.64 -34.02 -23.50
N PRO A 166 -24.51 -35.03 -23.71
CA PRO A 166 -24.31 -36.14 -24.64
C PRO A 166 -24.26 -35.70 -26.11
#